data_516fd2b12cdae10f2970aefb1bea42d8
#
_entry.id   516fd2b12cdae10f2970aefb1bea42d8
#
_cell.length_a   1.000
_cell.length_b   1.000
_cell.length_c   1.000
_cell.angle_alpha   90.00
_cell.angle_beta   90.00
_cell.angle_gamma   90.00
#
_symmetry.space_group_name_H-M   'P 1'
#
loop_
_entity.id
_entity.type
_entity.pdbx_description
1 polymer ?
#
loop_
_entity_poly.entity_id
_entity_poly.type
_entity_poly.pdbx_seq_one_letter_code
_entity_poly.pdbx_strand_id
1 'polypeptide(L)'
;ITFRGALIEYIESEASIWELLAYVQMRALNIGTGGADHHEASIRDAIHRRASREDRATIKHEARAMRLRLERTHAARGRNVDIKFGAGGLLDVYFVVRYLLLLDLRAIAPEAMTTSARLDAFAAAGMLSAEDHAALHEGHGFLSTLDHSLRLAFGRSSRLPRANHPVM
;
A
#
# COMPACT_ATOMS: atom_id res chain seq x y z
N ILE A 1 16.47 24.94 10.88
CA ILE A 1 15.82 23.61 10.75
C ILE A 1 15.63 23.39 9.26
N THR A 2 16.23 22.33 8.72
CA THR A 2 16.00 21.95 7.31
C THR A 2 14.62 21.29 7.19
N PHE A 3 13.98 21.39 6.02
CA PHE A 3 12.69 20.70 5.75
C PHE A 3 12.73 19.20 6.13
N ARG A 4 13.87 18.53 5.86
CA ARG A 4 14.11 17.14 6.25
C ARG A 4 14.07 16.94 7.76
N GLY A 5 14.75 17.79 8.52
CA GLY A 5 14.76 17.69 9.99
C GLY A 5 13.36 17.83 10.58
N ALA A 6 12.59 18.79 10.08
CA ALA A 6 11.20 18.99 10.50
C ALA A 6 10.30 17.78 10.16
N LEU A 7 10.48 17.16 8.98
CA LEU A 7 9.72 15.97 8.61
C LEU A 7 10.06 14.76 9.48
N ILE A 8 11.34 14.53 9.78
CA ILE A 8 11.77 13.44 10.66
C ILE A 8 11.19 13.63 12.05
N GLU A 9 11.30 14.84 12.61
CA GLU A 9 10.74 15.19 13.92
C GLU A 9 9.24 14.96 13.96
N TYR A 10 8.51 15.41 12.94
CA TYR A 10 7.07 15.17 12.80
C TYR A 10 6.74 13.66 12.77
N ILE A 11 7.45 12.88 11.95
CA ILE A 11 7.24 11.44 11.85
C ILE A 11 7.42 10.77 13.21
N GLU A 12 8.46 11.14 13.95
CA GLU A 12 8.80 10.50 15.23
C GLU A 12 7.89 10.90 16.39
N SER A 13 7.37 12.14 16.38
CA SER A 13 6.64 12.69 17.52
C SER A 13 5.12 12.73 17.33
N GLU A 14 4.65 13.03 16.10
CA GLU A 14 3.26 13.41 15.86
C GLU A 14 2.53 12.48 14.88
N ALA A 15 3.25 11.85 13.92
CA ALA A 15 2.62 11.08 12.88
C ALA A 15 1.76 9.94 13.43
N SER A 16 0.52 9.88 12.95
CA SER A 16 -0.42 8.80 13.20
C SER A 16 -0.09 7.57 12.35
N ILE A 17 -0.60 6.40 12.72
CA ILE A 17 -0.37 5.13 12.00
C ILE A 17 -0.79 5.24 10.53
N TRP A 18 -1.91 5.91 10.22
CA TRP A 18 -2.35 6.04 8.84
C TRP A 18 -1.40 6.91 7.98
N GLU A 19 -0.73 7.89 8.58
CA GLU A 19 0.31 8.69 7.92
C GLU A 19 1.56 7.85 7.67
N LEU A 20 1.95 7.01 8.64
CA LEU A 20 3.05 6.08 8.44
C LEU A 20 2.77 5.09 7.30
N LEU A 21 1.52 4.61 7.16
CA LEU A 21 1.10 3.79 6.00
C LEU A 21 1.24 4.54 4.67
N ALA A 22 1.09 5.85 4.65
CA ALA A 22 1.33 6.65 3.46
C ALA A 22 2.84 6.83 3.20
N TYR A 23 3.60 7.17 4.23
CA TYR A 23 5.03 7.47 4.13
C TYR A 23 5.92 6.24 3.90
N VAL A 24 5.50 5.04 4.31
CA VAL A 24 6.30 3.82 4.21
C VAL A 24 6.75 3.47 2.78
N GLN A 25 6.05 3.99 1.77
CA GLN A 25 6.39 3.83 0.36
C GLN A 25 6.99 5.08 -0.28
N MET A 26 7.29 6.11 0.52
CA MET A 26 7.87 7.35 0.01
C MET A 26 9.23 7.09 -0.61
N ARG A 27 9.53 7.81 -1.70
CA ARG A 27 10.80 7.79 -2.41
C ARG A 27 11.36 9.19 -2.49
N ALA A 28 12.65 9.32 -2.28
CA ALA A 28 13.34 10.56 -2.54
C ALA A 28 13.49 10.77 -4.04
N LEU A 29 13.05 11.93 -4.54
CA LEU A 29 13.36 12.34 -5.90
C LEU A 29 14.72 13.03 -5.87
N ASN A 30 15.66 12.50 -6.64
CA ASN A 30 16.98 13.11 -6.76
C ASN A 30 16.91 14.32 -7.72
N ILE A 31 16.84 15.52 -7.16
CA ILE A 31 16.83 16.79 -7.92
C ILE A 31 18.21 17.48 -7.81
N GLY A 32 19.30 16.73 -7.62
CA GLY A 32 20.62 17.35 -7.47
C GLY A 32 21.74 16.35 -7.17
N THR A 33 22.95 16.85 -7.09
CA THR A 33 24.17 16.09 -6.87
C THR A 33 24.27 15.54 -5.45
N GLY A 34 23.96 14.27 -5.25
CA GLY A 34 24.33 13.48 -4.08
C GLY A 34 23.46 13.67 -2.84
N GLY A 35 23.01 12.55 -2.27
CA GLY A 35 22.39 12.50 -0.95
C GLY A 35 20.95 12.01 -0.87
N ALA A 36 20.29 11.71 -1.99
CA ALA A 36 18.92 11.20 -2.01
C ALA A 36 18.78 9.90 -1.19
N ASP A 37 19.70 8.96 -1.38
CA ASP A 37 19.69 7.65 -0.69
C ASP A 37 19.84 7.82 0.82
N HIS A 38 20.72 8.73 1.28
CA HIS A 38 20.88 9.01 2.69
C HIS A 38 19.63 9.67 3.31
N HIS A 39 18.95 10.52 2.54
CA HIS A 39 17.71 11.15 3.00
C HIS A 39 16.56 10.14 3.11
N GLU A 40 16.43 9.28 2.13
CA GLU A 40 15.42 8.21 2.14
C GLU A 40 15.65 7.25 3.30
N ALA A 41 16.89 6.81 3.53
CA ALA A 41 17.25 5.95 4.65
C ALA A 41 16.89 6.60 6.01
N SER A 42 17.23 7.88 6.22
CA SER A 42 16.92 8.58 7.46
C SER A 42 15.41 8.68 7.75
N ILE A 43 14.60 8.92 6.72
CA ILE A 43 13.14 8.98 6.85
C ILE A 43 12.58 7.58 7.11
N ARG A 44 13.09 6.56 6.43
CA ARG A 44 12.70 5.16 6.63
C ARG A 44 12.98 4.70 8.05
N ASP A 45 14.14 5.07 8.59
CA ASP A 45 14.50 4.79 9.98
C ASP A 45 13.58 5.50 10.98
N ALA A 46 13.18 6.74 10.71
CA ALA A 46 12.21 7.47 11.54
C ALA A 46 10.84 6.79 11.55
N ILE A 47 10.35 6.37 10.38
CA ILE A 47 9.10 5.60 10.26
C ILE A 47 9.17 4.31 11.06
N HIS A 48 10.29 3.57 10.95
CA HIS A 48 10.49 2.33 11.69
C HIS A 48 10.51 2.56 13.20
N ARG A 49 11.27 3.55 13.69
CA ARG A 49 11.29 3.91 15.12
C ARG A 49 9.91 4.30 15.64
N ARG A 50 9.13 5.04 14.86
CA ARG A 50 7.78 5.45 15.26
C ARG A 50 6.83 4.24 15.27
N ALA A 51 6.84 3.41 14.24
CA ALA A 51 6.01 2.21 14.16
C ALA A 51 6.33 1.20 15.25
N SER A 52 7.61 1.05 15.63
CA SER A 52 8.06 0.13 16.68
C SER A 52 7.58 0.49 18.09
N ARG A 53 7.02 1.68 18.30
CA ARG A 53 6.40 2.06 19.57
C ARG A 53 4.99 1.52 19.74
N GLU A 54 4.39 1.05 18.66
CA GLU A 54 3.04 0.51 18.64
C GLU A 54 3.06 -1.02 18.56
N ASP A 55 2.06 -1.67 19.15
CA ASP A 55 1.90 -3.10 18.99
C ASP A 55 1.30 -3.47 17.62
N ARG A 56 1.52 -4.71 17.20
CA ARG A 56 1.03 -5.20 15.90
C ARG A 56 -0.49 -5.15 15.77
N ALA A 57 -1.22 -5.34 16.86
CA ALA A 57 -2.68 -5.35 16.84
C ALA A 57 -3.21 -3.94 16.58
N THR A 58 -2.62 -2.94 17.20
CA THR A 58 -2.93 -1.51 16.97
C THR A 58 -2.65 -1.12 15.53
N ILE A 59 -1.46 -1.44 14.98
CA ILE A 59 -1.13 -1.14 13.58
C ILE A 59 -2.13 -1.82 12.63
N LYS A 60 -2.47 -3.10 12.89
CA LYS A 60 -3.45 -3.84 12.09
C LYS A 60 -4.84 -3.21 12.15
N HIS A 61 -5.27 -2.82 13.34
CA HIS A 61 -6.57 -2.18 13.56
C HIS A 61 -6.68 -0.88 12.77
N GLU A 62 -5.71 0.01 12.91
CA GLU A 62 -5.68 1.31 12.24
C GLU A 62 -5.60 1.18 10.71
N ALA A 63 -4.75 0.26 10.21
CA ALA A 63 -4.67 -0.04 8.79
C ALA A 63 -6.02 -0.50 8.23
N ARG A 64 -6.70 -1.41 8.94
CA ARG A 64 -8.03 -1.91 8.55
C ARG A 64 -9.10 -0.82 8.63
N ALA A 65 -9.09 -0.02 9.68
CA ALA A 65 -10.04 1.07 9.86
C ALA A 65 -9.95 2.09 8.72
N MET A 66 -8.72 2.49 8.36
CA MET A 66 -8.47 3.39 7.23
C MET A 66 -8.90 2.77 5.90
N ARG A 67 -8.57 1.49 5.64
CA ARG A 67 -9.00 0.78 4.44
C ARG A 67 -10.53 0.77 4.29
N LEU A 68 -11.25 0.44 5.36
CA LEU A 68 -12.71 0.43 5.38
C LEU A 68 -13.31 1.84 5.22
N ARG A 69 -12.64 2.87 5.76
CA ARG A 69 -13.04 4.26 5.56
C ARG A 69 -12.95 4.65 4.09
N LEU A 70 -11.84 4.32 3.41
CA LEU A 70 -11.66 4.60 1.99
C LEU A 70 -12.69 3.86 1.12
N GLU A 71 -12.99 2.60 1.44
CA GLU A 71 -14.05 1.85 0.77
C GLU A 71 -15.40 2.56 0.88
N ARG A 72 -15.82 2.91 2.09
CA ARG A 72 -17.11 3.60 2.33
C ARG A 72 -17.20 4.94 1.62
N THR A 73 -16.08 5.65 1.47
CA THR A 73 -16.05 6.99 0.87
C THR A 73 -15.97 6.94 -0.64
N HIS A 74 -15.22 6.00 -1.21
CA HIS A 74 -14.82 6.02 -2.62
C HIS A 74 -15.35 4.85 -3.45
N ALA A 75 -15.67 3.70 -2.84
CA ALA A 75 -16.17 2.56 -3.59
C ALA A 75 -17.48 2.89 -4.32
N ALA A 76 -17.63 2.32 -5.50
CA ALA A 76 -18.86 2.45 -6.28
C ALA A 76 -20.05 1.89 -5.51
N ARG A 77 -21.13 2.64 -5.48
CA ARG A 77 -22.40 2.20 -4.90
C ARG A 77 -23.32 1.64 -6.00
N GLY A 78 -24.17 0.71 -5.62
CA GLY A 78 -25.17 0.14 -6.53
C GLY A 78 -24.66 -1.07 -7.31
N ARG A 79 -24.99 -1.15 -8.61
CA ARG A 79 -24.73 -2.35 -9.45
C ARG A 79 -23.31 -2.45 -10.02
N ASN A 80 -22.45 -1.49 -9.75
CA ASN A 80 -21.08 -1.49 -10.27
C ASN A 80 -20.13 -2.22 -9.33
N VAL A 81 -19.16 -2.94 -9.88
CA VAL A 81 -18.03 -3.51 -9.14
C VAL A 81 -16.88 -2.50 -9.24
N ASP A 82 -16.40 -2.03 -8.11
CA ASP A 82 -15.22 -1.16 -8.06
C ASP A 82 -13.98 -2.01 -7.79
N ILE A 83 -13.17 -2.19 -8.83
CA ILE A 83 -11.96 -3.03 -8.78
C ILE A 83 -10.81 -2.39 -8.00
N LYS A 84 -10.91 -1.11 -7.69
CA LYS A 84 -9.90 -0.38 -6.94
C LYS A 84 -10.25 -0.23 -5.47
N PHE A 85 -11.41 0.34 -5.17
CA PHE A 85 -11.83 0.67 -3.81
C PHE A 85 -12.77 -0.37 -3.19
N GLY A 86 -13.41 -1.22 -3.98
CA GLY A 86 -14.29 -2.27 -3.50
C GLY A 86 -13.54 -3.33 -2.70
N ALA A 87 -14.29 -4.14 -1.93
CA ALA A 87 -13.74 -5.28 -1.21
C ALA A 87 -13.08 -6.27 -2.18
N GLY A 88 -11.89 -6.76 -1.86
CA GLY A 88 -11.09 -7.61 -2.75
C GLY A 88 -10.41 -6.83 -3.89
N GLY A 89 -10.46 -5.50 -3.89
CA GLY A 89 -9.88 -4.66 -4.94
C GLY A 89 -8.39 -4.37 -4.72
N LEU A 90 -7.79 -3.63 -5.67
CA LEU A 90 -6.38 -3.27 -5.66
C LEU A 90 -5.94 -2.60 -4.35
N LEU A 91 -6.83 -1.84 -3.72
CA LEU A 91 -6.51 -1.14 -2.49
C LEU A 91 -6.27 -2.11 -1.32
N ASP A 92 -6.93 -3.27 -1.29
CA ASP A 92 -6.68 -4.29 -0.27
C ASP A 92 -5.24 -4.81 -0.36
N VAL A 93 -4.77 -5.11 -1.57
CA VAL A 93 -3.37 -5.54 -1.79
C VAL A 93 -2.39 -4.45 -1.34
N TYR A 94 -2.65 -3.19 -1.71
CA TYR A 94 -1.78 -2.07 -1.31
C TYR A 94 -1.74 -1.85 0.20
N PHE A 95 -2.87 -2.05 0.90
CA PHE A 95 -2.91 -1.95 2.36
C PHE A 95 -2.17 -3.10 3.04
N VAL A 96 -2.28 -4.33 2.53
CA VAL A 96 -1.48 -5.47 3.02
C VAL A 96 0.00 -5.18 2.87
N VAL A 97 0.45 -4.75 1.69
CA VAL A 97 1.86 -4.42 1.45
C VAL A 97 2.35 -3.32 2.39
N ARG A 98 1.59 -2.24 2.58
CA ARG A 98 1.97 -1.14 3.47
C ARG A 98 2.00 -1.57 4.94
N TYR A 99 1.04 -2.37 5.36
CA TYR A 99 0.99 -2.94 6.70
C TYR A 99 2.23 -3.80 6.97
N LEU A 100 2.56 -4.72 6.07
CA LEU A 100 3.72 -5.59 6.22
C LEU A 100 5.04 -4.80 6.20
N LEU A 101 5.14 -3.76 5.36
CA LEU A 101 6.28 -2.84 5.38
C LEU A 101 6.44 -2.13 6.73
N LEU A 102 5.34 -1.71 7.37
CA LEU A 102 5.42 -1.07 8.69
C LEU A 102 5.86 -2.04 9.78
N LEU A 103 5.48 -3.33 9.66
CA LEU A 103 5.90 -4.35 10.62
C LEU A 103 7.39 -4.65 10.53
N ASP A 104 7.93 -4.67 9.32
CA ASP A 104 9.35 -4.93 9.10
C ASP A 104 9.88 -4.25 7.82
N LEU A 105 10.30 -3.00 7.97
CA LEU A 105 10.93 -2.23 6.90
C LEU A 105 12.30 -2.75 6.47
N ARG A 106 12.95 -3.56 7.31
CA ARG A 106 14.29 -4.08 7.05
C ARG A 106 14.28 -5.41 6.31
N ALA A 107 13.16 -6.13 6.35
CA ALA A 107 13.03 -7.43 5.69
C ALA A 107 13.03 -7.34 4.16
N ILE A 108 12.88 -6.13 3.61
CA ILE A 108 12.72 -5.94 2.16
C ILE A 108 13.84 -5.05 1.63
N ALA A 109 14.55 -5.59 0.66
CA ALA A 109 15.55 -4.85 -0.06
C ALA A 109 14.96 -3.58 -0.71
N PRO A 110 15.69 -2.46 -0.68
CA PRO A 110 15.22 -1.20 -1.26
C PRO A 110 14.86 -1.29 -2.75
N GLU A 111 15.43 -2.28 -3.44
CA GLU A 111 15.26 -2.53 -4.88
C GLU A 111 13.89 -3.13 -5.22
N ALA A 112 13.20 -3.75 -4.25
CA ALA A 112 11.85 -4.29 -4.46
C ALA A 112 10.82 -3.16 -4.64
N MET A 113 10.81 -2.57 -5.84
CA MET A 113 10.04 -1.36 -6.17
C MET A 113 8.56 -1.65 -6.48
N THR A 114 8.28 -2.81 -7.09
CA THR A 114 6.92 -3.17 -7.51
C THR A 114 6.15 -3.85 -6.39
N THR A 115 4.82 -3.81 -6.45
CA THR A 115 3.95 -4.53 -5.52
C THR A 115 4.21 -6.03 -5.55
N SER A 116 4.35 -6.61 -6.74
CA SER A 116 4.64 -8.05 -6.89
C SER A 116 5.99 -8.43 -6.27
N ALA A 117 7.06 -7.68 -6.55
CA ALA A 117 8.37 -7.95 -5.96
C ALA A 117 8.37 -7.83 -4.42
N ARG A 118 7.54 -6.96 -3.86
CA ARG A 118 7.37 -6.87 -2.40
C ARG A 118 6.61 -8.06 -1.83
N LEU A 119 5.56 -8.53 -2.52
CA LEU A 119 4.84 -9.74 -2.11
C LEU A 119 5.76 -10.96 -2.11
N ASP A 120 6.61 -11.10 -3.14
CA ASP A 120 7.62 -12.16 -3.22
C ASP A 120 8.64 -12.08 -2.07
N ALA A 121 9.11 -10.87 -1.76
CA ALA A 121 10.04 -10.66 -0.65
C ALA A 121 9.40 -10.96 0.72
N PHE A 122 8.12 -10.61 0.92
CA PHE A 122 7.39 -10.96 2.15
C PHE A 122 7.19 -12.47 2.30
N ALA A 123 6.91 -13.17 1.21
CA ALA A 123 6.81 -14.63 1.24
C ALA A 123 8.16 -15.26 1.56
N ALA A 124 9.25 -14.80 0.94
CA ALA A 124 10.62 -15.26 1.22
C ALA A 124 11.05 -15.00 2.68
N ALA A 125 10.58 -13.90 3.28
CA ALA A 125 10.81 -13.56 4.69
C ALA A 125 9.86 -14.30 5.67
N GLY A 126 8.97 -15.18 5.17
CA GLY A 126 8.00 -15.91 6.00
C GLY A 126 6.89 -15.02 6.61
N MET A 127 6.68 -13.82 6.09
CA MET A 127 5.65 -12.89 6.55
C MET A 127 4.28 -13.17 5.90
N LEU A 128 4.26 -13.90 4.80
CA LEU A 128 3.07 -14.40 4.12
C LEU A 128 3.12 -15.92 4.02
N SER A 129 1.97 -16.57 4.19
CA SER A 129 1.82 -17.99 3.84
C SER A 129 1.92 -18.16 2.31
N ALA A 130 2.20 -19.37 1.85
CA ALA A 130 2.22 -19.67 0.41
C ALA A 130 0.83 -19.41 -0.24
N GLU A 131 -0.24 -19.71 0.48
CA GLU A 131 -1.62 -19.48 0.03
C GLU A 131 -1.94 -17.99 -0.08
N ASP A 132 -1.63 -17.18 0.95
CA ASP A 132 -1.84 -15.74 0.94
C ASP A 132 -0.99 -15.06 -0.14
N HIS A 133 0.27 -15.50 -0.30
CA HIS A 133 1.15 -14.99 -1.35
C HIS A 133 0.54 -15.24 -2.75
N ALA A 134 0.14 -16.48 -3.04
CA ALA A 134 -0.46 -16.82 -4.32
C ALA A 134 -1.72 -15.99 -4.59
N ALA A 135 -2.63 -15.92 -3.62
CA ALA A 135 -3.87 -15.15 -3.75
C ALA A 135 -3.63 -13.66 -4.00
N LEU A 136 -2.72 -13.04 -3.24
CA LEU A 136 -2.39 -11.61 -3.38
C LEU A 136 -1.64 -11.32 -4.67
N HIS A 137 -0.69 -12.18 -5.05
CA HIS A 137 0.13 -11.99 -6.25
C HIS A 137 -0.69 -12.15 -7.54
N GLU A 138 -1.47 -13.23 -7.65
CA GLU A 138 -2.34 -13.49 -8.80
C GLU A 138 -3.47 -12.46 -8.87
N GLY A 139 -4.12 -12.17 -7.74
CA GLY A 139 -5.17 -11.17 -7.65
C GLY A 139 -4.69 -9.77 -8.04
N HIS A 140 -3.49 -9.37 -7.58
CA HIS A 140 -2.89 -8.09 -7.98
C HIS A 140 -2.60 -8.05 -9.48
N GLY A 141 -2.03 -9.11 -10.05
CA GLY A 141 -1.73 -9.21 -11.49
C GLY A 141 -3.00 -9.08 -12.33
N PHE A 142 -4.04 -9.84 -11.98
CA PHE A 142 -5.33 -9.80 -12.66
C PHE A 142 -5.99 -8.41 -12.57
N LEU A 143 -6.13 -7.86 -11.37
CA LEU A 143 -6.78 -6.57 -11.17
C LEU A 143 -6.02 -5.41 -11.79
N SER A 144 -4.67 -5.46 -11.79
CA SER A 144 -3.84 -4.44 -12.44
C SER A 144 -4.00 -4.47 -13.97
N THR A 145 -4.04 -5.66 -14.56
CA THR A 145 -4.29 -5.82 -16.01
C THR A 145 -5.68 -5.32 -16.37
N LEU A 146 -6.68 -5.64 -15.55
CA LEU A 146 -8.05 -5.19 -15.76
C LEU A 146 -8.18 -3.66 -15.62
N ASP A 147 -7.58 -3.04 -14.58
CA ASP A 147 -7.55 -1.58 -14.40
C ASP A 147 -6.90 -0.88 -15.60
N HIS A 148 -5.78 -1.44 -16.08
CA HIS A 148 -5.11 -0.93 -17.26
C HIS A 148 -5.97 -1.01 -18.53
N SER A 149 -6.61 -2.16 -18.77
CA SER A 149 -7.50 -2.38 -19.91
C SER A 149 -8.71 -1.43 -19.87
N LEU A 150 -9.31 -1.24 -18.69
CA LEU A 150 -10.42 -0.30 -18.51
C LEU A 150 -10.01 1.14 -18.77
N ARG A 151 -8.82 1.54 -18.36
CA ARG A 151 -8.28 2.88 -18.62
C ARG A 151 -8.05 3.12 -20.11
N LEU A 152 -7.56 2.13 -20.84
CA LEU A 152 -7.37 2.22 -22.29
C LEU A 152 -8.70 2.29 -23.03
N ALA A 153 -9.70 1.50 -22.62
CA ALA A 153 -11.00 1.43 -23.28
C ALA A 153 -11.94 2.60 -22.92
N PHE A 154 -11.96 3.03 -21.66
CA PHE A 154 -12.96 3.94 -21.11
C PHE A 154 -12.39 5.17 -20.39
N GLY A 155 -11.09 5.40 -20.46
CA GLY A 155 -10.42 6.47 -19.75
C GLY A 155 -10.17 6.11 -18.29
N ARG A 156 -10.60 6.94 -17.32
CA ARG A 156 -10.27 6.78 -15.89
C ARG A 156 -11.25 5.90 -15.09
N SER A 157 -11.94 4.95 -15.72
CA SER A 157 -12.91 4.13 -15.00
C SER A 157 -12.26 2.93 -14.33
N SER A 158 -12.45 2.79 -13.01
CA SER A 158 -12.15 1.58 -12.23
C SER A 158 -13.42 0.76 -11.94
N ARG A 159 -14.51 1.02 -12.65
CA ARG A 159 -15.84 0.48 -12.36
C ARG A 159 -16.33 -0.41 -13.50
N LEU A 160 -16.67 -1.64 -13.13
CA LEU A 160 -17.31 -2.59 -14.03
C LEU A 160 -18.81 -2.62 -13.74
N PRO A 161 -19.68 -2.50 -14.76
CA PRO A 161 -21.09 -2.81 -14.58
C PRO A 161 -21.22 -4.29 -14.22
N ARG A 162 -22.08 -4.62 -13.26
CA ARG A 162 -22.46 -6.03 -13.06
C ARG A 162 -23.15 -6.52 -14.30
N ALA A 163 -22.70 -7.64 -14.85
CA ALA A 163 -23.38 -8.28 -15.95
C ALA A 163 -24.84 -8.54 -15.53
N ASN A 164 -25.78 -7.98 -16.26
CA ASN A 164 -27.17 -8.45 -16.20
C ASN A 164 -27.14 -9.84 -16.83
N HIS A 165 -27.07 -10.91 -16.03
CA HIS A 165 -27.45 -12.22 -16.54
C HIS A 165 -28.93 -12.10 -16.90
N PRO A 166 -29.29 -12.24 -18.19
CA PRO A 166 -30.69 -12.48 -18.48
C PRO A 166 -31.08 -13.78 -17.78
N VAL A 167 -32.01 -13.68 -16.87
CA VAL A 167 -32.69 -14.85 -16.32
C VAL A 167 -33.40 -15.45 -17.52
N MET A 168 -32.85 -16.56 -18.04
CA MET A 168 -33.59 -17.41 -18.96
C MET A 168 -34.65 -18.18 -18.16
#